data_4d186ee70d9b2833043372726807a34d
#
_entry.id   4d186ee70d9b2833043372726807a34d
#
_cell.length_a   1.000
_cell.length_b   1.000
_cell.length_c   1.000
_cell.angle_alpha   90.00
_cell.angle_beta   90.00
_cell.angle_gamma   90.00
#
_symmetry.space_group_name_H-M   'P 1'
#
loop_
_entity.id
_entity.type
_entity.pdbx_description
1 polymer ?
#
loop_
_entity_poly.entity_id
_entity_poly.type
_entity_poly.pdbx_seq_one_letter_code
_entity_poly.pdbx_strand_id
1 'polypeptide(L)'
;MNAIYYVSYQLKKGVSIPEFLAAAAQLNNEEISQKQGYISWQQLRHGDVWADMITFATMDDLEKFKVESNTPSELALKFYSYINPMAKGSKLHYFSVEKSY
;
A
#
# COMPACT_ATOMS: atom_id res chain seq x y z
N MET A 1 -9.25 17.94 -0.64
CA MET A 1 -8.48 17.37 0.49
C MET A 1 -7.89 16.03 0.07
N ASN A 2 -6.61 15.84 0.34
CA ASN A 2 -5.97 14.55 0.07
C ASN A 2 -6.55 13.45 0.95
N ALA A 3 -6.49 12.24 0.46
CA ALA A 3 -6.89 11.05 1.19
C ALA A 3 -5.73 10.06 1.24
N ILE A 4 -5.59 9.35 2.35
CA ILE A 4 -4.49 8.42 2.58
C ILE A 4 -5.04 7.03 2.84
N TYR A 5 -4.55 6.08 2.04
CA TYR A 5 -4.70 4.65 2.27
C TYR A 5 -3.48 4.21 3.09
N TYR A 6 -3.73 3.72 4.29
CA TYR A 6 -2.68 3.29 5.21
C TYR A 6 -2.89 1.83 5.59
N VAL A 7 -1.85 1.02 5.43
CA VAL A 7 -1.88 -0.36 5.89
C VAL A 7 -0.55 -0.71 6.55
N SER A 8 -0.61 -1.34 7.72
CA SER A 8 0.57 -1.88 8.38
C SER A 8 0.54 -3.40 8.36
N TYR A 9 1.72 -4.01 8.30
CA TYR A 9 1.87 -5.45 8.16
C TYR A 9 3.26 -5.90 8.58
N GLN A 10 3.45 -7.21 8.63
CA GLN A 10 4.77 -7.82 8.77
C GLN A 10 5.03 -8.71 7.56
N LEU A 11 6.30 -8.91 7.23
CA LEU A 11 6.68 -9.81 6.16
C LEU A 11 6.74 -11.24 6.68
N LYS A 12 6.57 -12.22 5.78
CA LYS A 12 6.80 -13.62 6.08
C LYS A 12 8.26 -13.84 6.47
N LYS A 13 8.54 -14.83 7.31
CA LYS A 13 9.91 -15.21 7.67
C LYS A 13 10.70 -15.62 6.43
N GLY A 14 11.97 -15.22 6.39
CA GLY A 14 12.88 -15.60 5.31
C GLY A 14 12.69 -14.82 4.01
N VAL A 15 11.80 -13.84 3.99
CA VAL A 15 11.60 -12.99 2.80
C VAL A 15 12.84 -12.14 2.56
N SER A 16 13.27 -12.09 1.30
CA SER A 16 14.30 -11.15 0.86
C SER A 16 13.72 -9.76 0.79
N ILE A 17 14.21 -8.85 1.62
CA ILE A 17 13.76 -7.45 1.59
C ILE A 17 14.03 -6.79 0.24
N PRO A 18 15.21 -6.94 -0.39
CA PRO A 18 15.42 -6.39 -1.73
C PRO A 18 14.41 -6.91 -2.77
N GLU A 19 14.06 -8.19 -2.72
CA GLU A 19 13.05 -8.75 -3.64
C GLU A 19 11.66 -8.19 -3.34
N PHE A 20 11.30 -8.04 -2.08
CA PHE A 20 10.03 -7.40 -1.68
C PHE A 20 9.96 -5.97 -2.20
N LEU A 21 11.01 -5.18 -2.00
CA LEU A 21 11.05 -3.79 -2.48
C LEU A 21 11.00 -3.72 -4.01
N ALA A 22 11.63 -4.66 -4.71
CA ALA A 22 11.56 -4.73 -6.16
C ALA A 22 10.14 -5.03 -6.64
N ALA A 23 9.44 -5.94 -5.97
CA ALA A 23 8.05 -6.25 -6.29
C ALA A 23 7.14 -5.03 -6.05
N ALA A 24 7.38 -4.28 -4.97
CA ALA A 24 6.66 -3.05 -4.68
C ALA A 24 6.91 -2.00 -5.75
N ALA A 25 8.17 -1.80 -6.15
CA ALA A 25 8.53 -0.83 -7.19
C ALA A 25 7.85 -1.18 -8.52
N GLN A 26 7.84 -2.44 -8.90
CA GLN A 26 7.17 -2.87 -10.13
C GLN A 26 5.67 -2.61 -10.06
N LEU A 27 5.02 -2.99 -8.96
CA LEU A 27 3.60 -2.76 -8.75
C LEU A 27 3.27 -1.26 -8.83
N ASN A 28 4.07 -0.42 -8.17
CA ASN A 28 3.87 1.01 -8.21
C ASN A 28 4.03 1.56 -9.63
N ASN A 29 5.12 1.24 -10.28
CA ASN A 29 5.45 1.82 -11.59
C ASN A 29 4.48 1.40 -12.68
N GLU A 30 4.00 0.15 -12.65
CA GLU A 30 3.15 -0.39 -13.71
C GLU A 30 1.65 -0.25 -13.44
N GLU A 31 1.24 -0.14 -12.18
CA GLU A 31 -0.19 -0.11 -11.83
C GLU A 31 -0.59 1.03 -10.91
N ILE A 32 -0.03 1.08 -9.68
CA ILE A 32 -0.55 2.00 -8.66
C ILE A 32 -0.42 3.45 -9.10
N SER A 33 0.73 3.81 -9.70
CA SER A 33 0.97 5.16 -10.18
C SER A 33 0.03 5.59 -11.32
N GLN A 34 -0.65 4.63 -11.95
CA GLN A 34 -1.60 4.90 -13.02
C GLN A 34 -3.04 5.06 -12.52
N LYS A 35 -3.28 4.85 -11.24
CA LYS A 35 -4.62 4.99 -10.66
C LYS A 35 -5.05 6.44 -10.63
N GLN A 36 -6.37 6.67 -10.83
CA GLN A 36 -6.93 8.01 -10.80
C GLN A 36 -6.63 8.69 -9.47
N GLY A 37 -6.09 9.89 -9.53
CA GLY A 37 -5.81 10.70 -8.34
C GLY A 37 -4.57 10.29 -7.55
N TYR A 38 -3.80 9.32 -8.03
CA TYR A 38 -2.55 8.92 -7.37
C TYR A 38 -1.59 10.10 -7.22
N ILE A 39 -1.05 10.26 -6.02
CA ILE A 39 -0.02 11.27 -5.73
C ILE A 39 1.31 10.58 -5.38
N SER A 40 1.30 9.66 -4.41
CA SER A 40 2.52 8.99 -3.96
C SER A 40 2.20 7.70 -3.21
N TRP A 41 3.18 6.81 -3.18
CA TRP A 41 3.20 5.65 -2.29
C TRP A 41 4.52 5.66 -1.54
N GLN A 42 4.44 5.69 -0.22
CA GLN A 42 5.60 5.61 0.66
C GLN A 42 5.54 4.30 1.45
N GLN A 43 6.66 3.59 1.49
CA GLN A 43 6.81 2.42 2.33
C GLN A 43 7.59 2.82 3.56
N LEU A 44 7.05 2.51 4.73
CA LEU A 44 7.60 2.86 6.03
C LEU A 44 8.00 1.59 6.76
N ARG A 45 9.01 1.71 7.63
CA ARG A 45 9.46 0.56 8.43
C ARG A 45 9.91 1.00 9.81
N HIS A 46 9.53 0.22 10.82
CA HIS A 46 10.09 0.31 12.17
C HIS A 46 10.21 -1.10 12.73
N GLY A 47 11.44 -1.60 12.88
CA GLY A 47 11.68 -2.98 13.29
C GLY A 47 11.07 -3.98 12.31
N ASP A 48 10.19 -4.84 12.80
CA ASP A 48 9.50 -5.85 12.00
C ASP A 48 8.20 -5.33 11.36
N VAL A 49 7.79 -4.12 11.73
CA VAL A 49 6.54 -3.54 11.22
C VAL A 49 6.84 -2.70 9.99
N TRP A 50 6.14 -3.02 8.92
CA TRP A 50 6.11 -2.23 7.70
C TRP A 50 4.78 -1.52 7.58
N ALA A 51 4.75 -0.43 6.83
CA ALA A 51 3.49 0.24 6.52
C ALA A 51 3.57 0.86 5.13
N ASP A 52 2.43 0.89 4.46
CA ASP A 52 2.26 1.59 3.20
C ASP A 52 1.36 2.80 3.41
N MET A 53 1.79 3.94 2.87
CA MET A 53 0.97 5.14 2.77
C MET A 53 0.83 5.49 1.30
N ILE A 54 -0.38 5.32 0.77
CA ILE A 54 -0.69 5.72 -0.59
C ILE A 54 -1.59 6.95 -0.52
N THR A 55 -1.13 8.05 -1.11
CA THR A 55 -1.86 9.32 -1.08
C THR A 55 -2.58 9.53 -2.41
N PHE A 56 -3.87 9.87 -2.31
CA PHE A 56 -4.72 10.21 -3.44
C PHE A 56 -5.21 11.65 -3.33
N ALA A 57 -5.53 12.25 -4.46
CA ALA A 57 -5.99 13.64 -4.50
C ALA A 57 -7.30 13.85 -3.76
N THR A 58 -8.21 12.86 -3.80
CA THR A 58 -9.53 12.94 -3.16
C THR A 58 -9.91 11.62 -2.51
N MET A 59 -10.87 11.68 -1.60
CA MET A 59 -11.43 10.46 -0.99
C MET A 59 -12.15 9.61 -2.04
N ASP A 60 -12.78 10.21 -3.03
CA ASP A 60 -13.44 9.46 -4.10
C ASP A 60 -12.46 8.63 -4.91
N ASP A 61 -11.27 9.19 -5.19
CA ASP A 61 -10.19 8.44 -5.86
C ASP A 61 -9.72 7.26 -5.01
N LEU A 62 -9.59 7.46 -3.70
CA LEU A 62 -9.21 6.40 -2.78
C LEU A 62 -10.28 5.30 -2.74
N GLU A 63 -11.55 5.67 -2.68
CA GLU A 63 -12.66 4.70 -2.67
C GLU A 63 -12.67 3.87 -3.96
N LYS A 64 -12.40 4.49 -5.10
CA LYS A 64 -12.27 3.77 -6.37
C LYS A 64 -11.12 2.77 -6.32
N PHE A 65 -9.97 3.17 -5.78
CA PHE A 65 -8.83 2.28 -5.60
C PHE A 65 -9.19 1.08 -4.70
N LYS A 66 -9.93 1.31 -3.62
CA LYS A 66 -10.39 0.22 -2.73
C LYS A 66 -11.23 -0.81 -3.49
N VAL A 67 -12.16 -0.34 -4.30
CA VAL A 67 -13.03 -1.22 -5.11
C VAL A 67 -12.18 -2.03 -6.10
N GLU A 68 -11.27 -1.39 -6.80
CA GLU A 68 -10.38 -2.06 -7.75
C GLU A 68 -9.47 -3.07 -7.06
N SER A 69 -9.09 -2.83 -5.81
CA SER A 69 -8.24 -3.74 -5.02
C SER A 69 -8.95 -5.04 -4.62
N ASN A 70 -10.27 -5.12 -4.77
CA ASN A 70 -11.01 -6.36 -4.53
C ASN A 70 -10.72 -7.42 -5.59
N THR A 71 -10.16 -7.01 -6.74
CA THR A 71 -9.77 -7.91 -7.83
C THR A 71 -8.29 -7.67 -8.13
N PRO A 72 -7.38 -8.20 -7.30
CA PRO A 72 -5.96 -7.90 -7.43
C PRO A 72 -5.37 -8.50 -8.70
N SER A 73 -4.45 -7.74 -9.32
CA SER A 73 -3.67 -8.18 -10.46
C SER A 73 -2.60 -9.20 -10.05
N GLU A 74 -1.94 -9.80 -11.05
CA GLU A 74 -0.79 -10.67 -10.80
C GLU A 74 0.34 -9.95 -10.05
N LEU A 75 0.61 -8.69 -10.39
CA LEU A 75 1.63 -7.89 -9.70
C LEU A 75 1.25 -7.62 -8.25
N ALA A 76 -0.02 -7.32 -7.98
CA ALA A 76 -0.50 -7.12 -6.62
C ALA A 76 -0.43 -8.44 -5.82
N LEU A 77 -0.82 -9.56 -6.41
CA LEU A 77 -0.72 -10.87 -5.76
C LEU A 77 0.73 -11.23 -5.44
N LYS A 78 1.66 -10.93 -6.35
CA LYS A 78 3.09 -11.14 -6.10
C LYS A 78 3.56 -10.31 -4.90
N PHE A 79 3.19 -9.04 -4.85
CA PHE A 79 3.51 -8.16 -3.72
C PHE A 79 2.95 -8.72 -2.41
N TYR A 80 1.68 -9.10 -2.39
CA TYR A 80 1.03 -9.66 -1.20
C TYR A 80 1.65 -10.98 -0.75
N SER A 81 2.27 -11.74 -1.67
CA SER A 81 2.87 -13.03 -1.33
C SER A 81 4.02 -12.92 -0.34
N TYR A 82 4.63 -11.76 -0.20
CA TYR A 82 5.69 -11.51 0.79
C TYR A 82 5.16 -11.15 2.17
N ILE A 83 3.87 -10.82 2.27
CA ILE A 83 3.25 -10.30 3.49
C ILE A 83 2.64 -11.44 4.28
N ASN A 84 2.85 -11.42 5.61
CA ASN A 84 2.24 -12.38 6.51
C ASN A 84 0.80 -11.94 6.83
N PRO A 85 -0.23 -12.63 6.30
CA PRO A 85 -1.62 -12.22 6.51
C PRO A 85 -2.10 -12.46 7.94
N MET A 86 -1.38 -13.25 8.71
CA MET A 86 -1.75 -13.64 10.08
C MET A 86 -0.98 -12.86 11.14
N ALA A 87 -0.14 -11.90 10.76
CA ALA A 87 0.65 -11.15 11.71
C ALA A 87 -0.23 -10.27 12.60
N LYS A 88 0.06 -10.29 13.91
CA LYS A 88 -0.58 -9.37 14.85
C LYS A 88 -0.20 -7.93 14.49
N GLY A 89 -1.17 -7.01 14.59
CA GLY A 89 -0.94 -5.60 14.33
C GLY A 89 -1.08 -5.19 12.87
N SER A 90 -1.44 -6.12 11.98
CA SER A 90 -1.83 -5.75 10.63
C SER A 90 -3.11 -4.92 10.69
N LYS A 91 -3.05 -3.68 10.18
CA LYS A 91 -4.16 -2.72 10.25
C LYS A 91 -4.31 -2.01 8.92
N LEU A 92 -5.58 -1.75 8.58
CA LEU A 92 -5.94 -1.00 7.39
C LEU A 92 -6.80 0.19 7.80
N HIS A 93 -6.36 1.38 7.43
CA HIS A 93 -7.04 2.62 7.73
C HIS A 93 -7.14 3.51 6.51
N TYR A 94 -8.20 4.32 6.47
CA TYR A 94 -8.40 5.33 5.44
C TYR A 94 -8.57 6.68 6.14
N PHE A 95 -7.81 7.67 5.69
CA PHE A 95 -7.82 9.01 6.30
C PHE A 95 -8.06 10.09 5.25
N SER A 96 -8.81 11.10 5.60
CA SER A 96 -8.75 12.38 4.88
C SER A 96 -7.74 13.28 5.59
N VAL A 97 -6.98 14.04 4.81
CA VAL A 97 -6.08 15.04 5.39
C VAL A 97 -6.90 16.27 5.72
N GLU A 98 -7.15 16.50 7.01
CA GLU A 98 -7.99 17.62 7.46
C GLU A 98 -7.27 18.94 7.39
N LYS A 99 -5.97 18.96 7.66
CA LYS A 99 -5.16 20.16 7.63
C LYS A 99 -3.68 19.83 7.50
N SER A 100 -2.98 20.66 6.73
CA SER A 100 -1.51 20.61 6.63
C SER A 100 -0.96 21.94 7.12
N TYR A 101 0.08 21.87 7.93
CA TYR A 101 0.70 23.04 8.54
C TYR A 101 2.02 23.39 7.87
#